data_bb3aa9a04ff2e0491f00a17a10acbae4
#
_entry.id   bb3aa9a04ff2e0491f00a17a10acbae4
#
_cell.length_a   1.000
_cell.length_b   1.000
_cell.length_c   1.000
_cell.angle_alpha   90.00
_cell.angle_beta   90.00
_cell.angle_gamma   90.00
#
_symmetry.space_group_name_H-M   'P 1'
#
loop_
_entity.id
_entity.type
_entity.pdbx_description
1 polymer ?
#
loop_
_entity_poly.entity_id
_entity_poly.type
_entity_poly.pdbx_seq_one_letter_code
_entity_poly.pdbx_strand_id
1 'polypeptide(L)'
;MKYNRKYAAILSLLFIVNIIGNTACGNTSAETGHVSIADMAMENTPIINYTIPTLTPNVLVDQQGYAGDGEKQAIVKSREPVESFRLIDKESGEIVYRGKVKQPEYNEDLQLYIGTVDFSEYTSEGSFYLECDRVGQSLSFSIKERYYEELFKALCERVHESCRERSITEDEILTLLEACEWYSEVFTDDNRNEIPDMLEYIADWLEKTVNETEDKEPDTMTYVAVLAKFSYLYQKYDVQYATQCLQHASAIYTKLAAASGRDAEKFMALTELYRAAGLPSYRSQILEYKEFFEDNTSYLEETAYLYGSMTYLATRQSVDIDLCTAFMEGIRDQGEELAKRSGKMIDAVTSVNNGTEDLLKRAEELACANYILYSYQYTEILEDFLHYLMGRNRDSVCYYPEEGCLLYTSDAADE
;
A
#
# COMPACT_ATOMS: atom_id res chain seq x y z
N MET A 1 -16.56 -6.23 -13.74
CA MET A 1 -15.77 -5.18 -14.42
C MET A 1 -14.32 -5.62 -14.36
N LYS A 2 -13.56 -5.69 -15.43
CA LYS A 2 -12.13 -6.00 -15.34
C LYS A 2 -11.41 -4.69 -15.04
N TYR A 3 -10.83 -4.57 -13.88
CA TYR A 3 -9.83 -3.53 -13.58
C TYR A 3 -8.73 -3.57 -14.66
N ASN A 4 -8.26 -2.42 -15.08
CA ASN A 4 -7.02 -2.39 -15.84
C ASN A 4 -5.91 -2.93 -14.91
N ARG A 5 -5.12 -3.89 -15.38
CA ARG A 5 -4.06 -4.57 -14.60
C ARG A 5 -3.13 -3.59 -13.89
N LYS A 6 -2.88 -2.43 -14.49
CA LYS A 6 -2.12 -1.33 -13.90
C LYS A 6 -2.74 -0.81 -12.60
N TYR A 7 -4.05 -0.53 -12.61
CA TYR A 7 -4.74 -0.01 -11.41
C TYR A 7 -4.87 -1.06 -10.32
N ALA A 8 -5.10 -2.31 -10.69
CA ALA A 8 -5.08 -3.41 -9.74
C ALA A 8 -3.72 -3.55 -9.05
N ALA A 9 -2.62 -3.38 -9.80
CA ALA A 9 -1.26 -3.38 -9.25
C ALA A 9 -1.05 -2.22 -8.25
N ILE A 10 -1.47 -0.99 -8.60
CA ILE A 10 -1.34 0.18 -7.70
C ILE A 10 -2.09 -0.05 -6.40
N LEU A 11 -3.32 -0.55 -6.47
CA LEU A 11 -4.14 -0.78 -5.29
C LEU A 11 -3.57 -1.89 -4.41
N SER A 12 -3.09 -2.98 -5.02
CA SER A 12 -2.41 -4.06 -4.29
C SER A 12 -1.08 -3.61 -3.68
N LEU A 13 -0.35 -2.70 -4.33
CA LEU A 13 0.87 -2.10 -3.81
C LEU A 13 0.64 -1.41 -2.47
N LEU A 14 -0.45 -0.65 -2.32
CA LEU A 14 -0.76 0.05 -1.08
C LEU A 14 -1.00 -0.90 0.08
N PHE A 15 -1.68 -2.03 -0.14
CA PHE A 15 -1.83 -3.09 0.87
C PHE A 15 -0.49 -3.70 1.27
N ILE A 16 0.37 -3.98 0.30
CA ILE A 16 1.67 -4.61 0.55
C ILE A 16 2.66 -3.63 1.21
N VAL A 17 2.66 -2.36 0.84
CA VAL A 17 3.50 -1.33 1.47
C VAL A 17 3.11 -1.12 2.94
N ASN A 18 1.82 -1.22 3.28
CA ASN A 18 1.36 -1.17 4.67
C ASN A 18 2.03 -2.26 5.53
N ILE A 19 2.11 -3.48 5.01
CA ILE A 19 2.73 -4.62 5.67
C ILE A 19 4.23 -4.39 5.88
N ILE A 20 4.95 -4.00 4.84
CA ILE A 20 6.41 -3.81 4.89
C ILE A 20 6.79 -2.60 5.75
N GLY A 21 5.99 -1.52 5.72
CA GLY A 21 6.21 -0.32 6.52
C GLY A 21 6.15 -0.60 8.03
N ASN A 22 5.27 -1.48 8.46
CA ASN A 22 5.13 -1.87 9.87
C ASN A 22 6.28 -2.78 10.35
N THR A 23 6.85 -3.63 9.49
CA THR A 23 7.99 -4.50 9.83
C THR A 23 9.33 -3.77 9.87
N ALA A 24 9.47 -2.65 9.13
CA ALA A 24 10.73 -1.87 9.08
C ALA A 24 11.00 -1.04 10.36
N CYS A 25 10.04 -0.86 11.25
CA CYS A 25 10.23 -0.19 12.55
C CYS A 25 10.93 -1.05 13.62
N GLY A 26 11.30 -2.29 13.34
CA GLY A 26 12.04 -3.18 14.21
C GLY A 26 13.53 -3.22 13.89
N ASN A 27 14.34 -2.47 14.62
CA ASN A 27 15.80 -2.53 14.77
C ASN A 27 16.58 -3.40 13.75
N THR A 28 17.12 -2.80 12.72
CA THR A 28 18.33 -3.31 12.06
C THR A 28 19.35 -2.19 11.96
N SER A 29 20.40 -2.29 12.77
CA SER A 29 21.62 -1.51 12.62
C SER A 29 22.32 -1.90 11.31
N ALA A 30 22.21 -1.07 10.29
CA ALA A 30 22.94 -1.25 9.06
C ALA A 30 24.39 -0.77 9.23
N GLU A 31 25.35 -1.66 9.08
CA GLU A 31 26.75 -1.32 8.95
C GLU A 31 26.98 -0.52 7.65
N THR A 32 27.45 0.70 7.80
CA THR A 32 27.86 1.57 6.67
C THR A 32 29.10 1.01 6.00
N GLY A 33 28.93 0.33 4.88
CA GLY A 33 30.02 -0.01 3.99
C GLY A 33 30.50 1.23 3.22
N HIS A 34 31.64 1.77 3.58
CA HIS A 34 32.33 2.79 2.79
C HIS A 34 32.82 2.16 1.47
N VAL A 35 32.19 2.52 0.34
CA VAL A 35 32.73 2.26 -0.99
C VAL A 35 33.73 3.37 -1.31
N SER A 36 35.00 2.97 -1.43
CA SER A 36 36.09 3.87 -1.83
C SER A 36 36.01 4.19 -3.32
N ILE A 37 35.95 5.49 -3.65
CA ILE A 37 35.87 6.03 -5.02
C ILE A 37 37.25 5.97 -5.76
N ALA A 38 38.18 5.12 -5.35
CA ALA A 38 39.57 5.23 -5.78
C ALA A 38 39.98 4.39 -7.03
N ASP A 39 39.08 3.65 -7.71
CA ASP A 39 39.45 2.80 -8.85
C ASP A 39 38.48 2.93 -10.04
N MET A 40 38.23 4.14 -10.54
CA MET A 40 37.65 4.33 -11.87
C MET A 40 38.70 4.88 -12.82
N ALA A 41 39.16 4.03 -13.71
CA ALA A 41 40.06 4.41 -14.80
C ALA A 41 39.42 5.47 -15.70
N MET A 42 40.18 6.54 -15.97
CA MET A 42 39.83 7.60 -16.91
C MET A 42 39.79 7.06 -18.33
N GLU A 43 38.64 6.71 -18.86
CA GLU A 43 38.39 6.66 -20.30
C GLU A 43 37.13 7.49 -20.60
N ASN A 44 37.32 8.60 -21.32
CA ASN A 44 36.35 9.44 -22.05
C ASN A 44 34.86 9.23 -21.73
N THR A 45 34.50 9.27 -20.47
CA THR A 45 33.09 9.32 -20.04
C THR A 45 32.58 10.75 -20.17
N PRO A 46 31.35 10.97 -20.70
CA PRO A 46 30.75 12.30 -20.71
C PRO A 46 30.71 12.84 -19.29
N ILE A 47 30.94 14.13 -19.12
CA ILE A 47 30.92 14.78 -17.82
C ILE A 47 29.44 14.69 -17.32
N ILE A 48 29.18 13.78 -16.41
CA ILE A 48 27.89 13.64 -15.76
C ILE A 48 27.77 14.81 -14.78
N ASN A 49 26.90 15.77 -15.10
CA ASN A 49 26.65 16.93 -14.24
C ASN A 49 25.73 16.61 -13.05
N TYR A 50 25.31 15.36 -12.92
CA TYR A 50 24.47 14.96 -11.78
C TYR A 50 25.33 14.79 -10.54
N THR A 51 24.95 15.53 -9.49
CA THR A 51 25.55 15.39 -8.17
C THR A 51 24.45 14.95 -7.22
N ILE A 52 24.67 13.82 -6.54
CA ILE A 52 23.72 13.34 -5.51
C ILE A 52 23.54 14.45 -4.47
N PRO A 53 22.31 14.91 -4.23
CA PRO A 53 22.06 15.90 -3.18
C PRO A 53 22.52 15.39 -1.81
N THR A 54 23.34 16.14 -1.11
CA THR A 54 23.80 15.83 0.25
C THR A 54 22.86 16.32 1.35
N LEU A 55 21.85 17.08 0.97
CA LEU A 55 20.78 17.61 1.82
C LEU A 55 19.44 17.24 1.21
N THR A 56 18.38 17.25 2.01
CA THR A 56 17.01 17.05 1.52
C THR A 56 16.73 17.95 0.32
N PRO A 57 16.46 17.41 -0.86
CA PRO A 57 16.27 18.20 -2.06
C PRO A 57 15.01 19.05 -1.95
N ASN A 58 15.01 20.19 -2.63
CA ASN A 58 13.82 21.03 -2.73
C ASN A 58 12.95 20.70 -3.97
N VAL A 59 13.40 19.76 -4.81
CA VAL A 59 12.63 19.17 -5.90
C VAL A 59 12.34 17.71 -5.50
N LEU A 60 11.09 17.47 -5.10
CA LEU A 60 10.64 16.20 -4.52
C LEU A 60 10.06 15.31 -5.61
N VAL A 61 10.58 14.13 -5.73
CA VAL A 61 10.19 13.11 -6.73
C VAL A 61 9.88 11.78 -6.07
N ASP A 62 9.15 10.92 -6.77
CA ASP A 62 9.16 9.50 -6.49
C ASP A 62 10.56 8.96 -6.81
N GLN A 63 11.25 8.44 -5.80
CA GLN A 63 12.65 7.99 -5.93
C GLN A 63 12.75 6.61 -6.58
N GLN A 64 11.69 5.82 -6.56
CA GLN A 64 11.62 4.54 -7.27
C GLN A 64 11.36 4.77 -8.76
N GLY A 65 10.52 5.74 -9.12
CA GLY A 65 10.30 6.15 -10.51
C GLY A 65 8.84 6.39 -10.88
N TYR A 66 8.60 6.30 -12.18
CA TYR A 66 7.29 6.59 -12.77
C TYR A 66 6.99 5.64 -13.92
N ALA A 67 5.70 5.36 -14.13
CA ALA A 67 5.26 4.64 -15.31
C ALA A 67 5.35 5.53 -16.56
N GLY A 68 5.85 4.98 -17.68
CA GLY A 68 6.03 5.74 -18.91
C GLY A 68 4.74 6.37 -19.44
N ASP A 69 3.62 5.66 -19.32
CA ASP A 69 2.28 6.11 -19.75
C ASP A 69 1.45 6.75 -18.62
N GLY A 70 2.02 6.87 -17.39
CA GLY A 70 1.35 7.40 -16.22
C GLY A 70 1.51 8.92 -16.06
N GLU A 71 0.81 9.47 -15.07
CA GLU A 71 1.08 10.82 -14.59
C GLU A 71 2.44 10.86 -13.92
N LYS A 72 3.27 11.85 -14.30
CA LYS A 72 4.59 12.05 -13.75
C LYS A 72 4.69 13.46 -13.21
N GLN A 73 4.50 13.56 -11.91
CA GLN A 73 4.47 14.82 -11.21
C GLN A 73 5.49 14.86 -10.08
N ALA A 74 6.12 16.02 -9.92
CA ALA A 74 7.03 16.33 -8.82
C ALA A 74 6.62 17.63 -8.16
N ILE A 75 7.17 17.90 -6.98
CA ILE A 75 6.89 19.12 -6.22
C ILE A 75 8.18 19.89 -6.05
N VAL A 76 8.11 21.21 -6.26
CA VAL A 76 9.23 22.11 -6.01
C VAL A 76 8.90 23.05 -4.85
N LYS A 77 9.83 23.15 -3.89
CA LYS A 77 9.80 24.09 -2.76
C LYS A 77 10.87 25.15 -2.98
N SER A 78 10.53 26.44 -2.85
CA SER A 78 11.51 27.51 -3.04
C SER A 78 11.16 28.78 -2.28
N ARG A 79 12.15 29.65 -2.07
CA ARG A 79 11.95 30.99 -1.46
C ARG A 79 11.32 31.99 -2.42
N GLU A 80 11.45 31.77 -3.72
CA GLU A 80 10.93 32.61 -4.79
C GLU A 80 10.12 31.74 -5.76
N PRO A 81 9.12 32.27 -6.46
CA PRO A 81 8.38 31.52 -7.48
C PRO A 81 9.32 30.95 -8.55
N VAL A 82 9.17 29.67 -8.85
CA VAL A 82 9.90 28.97 -9.91
C VAL A 82 9.03 28.90 -11.15
N GLU A 83 9.56 29.32 -12.30
CA GLU A 83 8.78 29.41 -13.53
C GLU A 83 8.92 28.16 -14.42
N SER A 84 10.09 27.51 -14.40
CA SER A 84 10.40 26.42 -15.32
C SER A 84 11.30 25.36 -14.69
N PHE A 85 11.26 24.17 -15.31
CA PHE A 85 12.09 23.04 -14.95
C PHE A 85 12.67 22.38 -16.21
N ARG A 86 13.68 21.55 -16.01
CA ARG A 86 14.31 20.69 -17.01
C ARG A 86 14.31 19.24 -16.51
N LEU A 87 13.97 18.30 -17.40
CA LEU A 87 14.22 16.89 -17.21
C LEU A 87 15.54 16.56 -17.92
N ILE A 88 16.44 15.96 -17.22
CA ILE A 88 17.79 15.68 -17.70
C ILE A 88 18.04 14.19 -17.63
N ASP A 89 18.50 13.62 -18.74
CA ASP A 89 18.96 12.24 -18.78
C ASP A 89 20.24 12.10 -17.95
N LYS A 90 20.24 11.18 -17.00
CA LYS A 90 21.33 11.03 -16.02
C LYS A 90 22.63 10.54 -16.64
N GLU A 91 22.54 9.73 -17.68
CA GLU A 91 23.71 9.11 -18.31
C GLU A 91 24.39 10.07 -19.29
N SER A 92 23.60 10.73 -20.14
CA SER A 92 24.13 11.65 -21.15
C SER A 92 24.32 13.08 -20.65
N GLY A 93 23.62 13.50 -19.60
CA GLY A 93 23.55 14.89 -19.15
C GLY A 93 22.74 15.80 -20.09
N GLU A 94 22.03 15.25 -21.07
CA GLU A 94 21.24 16.01 -22.02
C GLU A 94 19.89 16.40 -21.45
N ILE A 95 19.42 17.60 -21.78
CA ILE A 95 18.07 18.04 -21.43
C ILE A 95 17.10 17.41 -22.42
N VAL A 96 16.29 16.46 -21.95
CA VAL A 96 15.34 15.69 -22.77
C VAL A 96 13.92 16.28 -22.76
N TYR A 97 13.58 17.08 -21.75
CA TYR A 97 12.28 17.74 -21.66
C TYR A 97 12.40 19.08 -20.91
N ARG A 98 11.54 20.04 -21.24
CA ARG A 98 11.42 21.33 -20.56
C ARG A 98 9.95 21.63 -20.34
N GLY A 99 9.62 22.10 -19.14
CA GLY A 99 8.25 22.47 -18.80
C GLY A 99 8.19 23.70 -17.91
N LYS A 100 6.96 24.14 -17.65
CA LYS A 100 6.65 25.21 -16.72
C LYS A 100 6.19 24.63 -15.40
N VAL A 101 6.60 25.26 -14.29
CA VAL A 101 6.06 24.96 -12.98
C VAL A 101 4.63 25.49 -12.91
N LYS A 102 3.69 24.65 -12.52
CA LYS A 102 2.28 25.01 -12.38
C LYS A 102 2.01 25.57 -10.99
N GLN A 103 1.21 26.62 -10.94
CA GLN A 103 0.64 27.21 -9.72
C GLN A 103 1.63 27.34 -8.54
N PRO A 104 2.75 28.10 -8.67
CA PRO A 104 3.61 28.36 -7.53
C PRO A 104 2.85 29.24 -6.51
N GLU A 105 2.32 28.61 -5.45
CA GLU A 105 1.57 29.28 -4.37
C GLU A 105 2.44 29.41 -3.13
N TYR A 106 2.33 30.57 -2.43
CA TYR A 106 3.04 30.78 -1.18
C TYR A 106 2.34 30.06 -0.04
N ASN A 107 3.08 29.18 0.62
CA ASN A 107 2.61 28.48 1.83
C ASN A 107 3.11 29.21 3.08
N GLU A 108 2.19 29.71 3.90
CA GLU A 108 2.53 30.52 5.08
C GLU A 108 3.21 29.69 6.19
N ASP A 109 2.83 28.42 6.36
CA ASP A 109 3.38 27.54 7.39
C ASP A 109 4.83 27.16 7.11
N LEU A 110 5.15 26.90 5.85
CA LEU A 110 6.51 26.56 5.42
C LEU A 110 7.34 27.82 5.06
N GLN A 111 6.71 28.98 4.90
CA GLN A 111 7.33 30.22 4.38
C GLN A 111 8.04 30.00 3.04
N LEU A 112 7.47 29.18 2.16
CA LEU A 112 8.01 28.79 0.87
C LEU A 112 6.91 28.86 -0.21
N TYR A 113 7.33 29.07 -1.45
CA TYR A 113 6.50 28.81 -2.62
C TYR A 113 6.54 27.32 -2.93
N ILE A 114 5.37 26.73 -3.14
CA ILE A 114 5.20 25.34 -3.53
C ILE A 114 4.60 25.31 -4.93
N GLY A 115 5.21 24.59 -5.84
CA GLY A 115 4.72 24.44 -7.21
C GLY A 115 4.76 22.99 -7.68
N THR A 116 3.93 22.67 -8.67
CA THR A 116 3.88 21.35 -9.30
C THR A 116 4.67 21.36 -10.61
N VAL A 117 5.52 20.36 -10.75
CA VAL A 117 6.28 20.04 -11.96
C VAL A 117 5.59 18.85 -12.62
N ASP A 118 5.13 19.01 -13.85
CA ASP A 118 4.44 17.97 -14.62
C ASP A 118 5.23 17.67 -15.89
N PHE A 119 5.68 16.43 -16.02
CA PHE A 119 6.44 15.92 -17.16
C PHE A 119 5.78 14.65 -17.75
N SER A 120 4.48 14.49 -17.56
CA SER A 120 3.68 13.32 -18.01
C SER A 120 3.77 13.10 -19.52
N GLU A 121 3.96 14.16 -20.30
CA GLU A 121 4.13 14.07 -21.76
C GLU A 121 5.42 13.37 -22.19
N TYR A 122 6.42 13.28 -21.33
CA TYR A 122 7.67 12.58 -21.63
C TYR A 122 7.52 11.09 -21.28
N THR A 123 7.63 10.21 -22.27
CA THR A 123 7.32 8.77 -22.15
C THR A 123 8.51 7.84 -22.36
N SER A 124 9.69 8.38 -22.72
CA SER A 124 10.86 7.54 -22.97
C SER A 124 11.42 6.94 -21.67
N GLU A 125 11.77 5.67 -21.73
CA GLU A 125 12.39 4.97 -20.60
C GLU A 125 13.81 5.45 -20.36
N GLY A 126 14.27 5.36 -19.11
CA GLY A 126 15.62 5.73 -18.74
C GLY A 126 15.74 6.15 -17.28
N SER A 127 16.91 6.69 -16.93
CA SER A 127 17.20 7.27 -15.61
C SER A 127 17.36 8.79 -15.73
N PHE A 128 16.65 9.50 -14.91
CA PHE A 128 16.52 10.95 -15.04
C PHE A 128 16.62 11.67 -13.70
N TYR A 129 16.79 12.99 -13.76
CA TYR A 129 16.59 13.89 -12.65
C TYR A 129 15.98 15.21 -13.14
N LEU A 130 15.30 15.90 -12.24
CA LEU A 130 14.75 17.23 -12.49
C LEU A 130 15.72 18.30 -12.00
N GLU A 131 15.77 19.41 -12.72
CA GLU A 131 16.51 20.60 -12.31
C GLU A 131 15.62 21.84 -12.45
N CYS A 132 15.58 22.64 -11.39
CA CYS A 132 14.89 23.92 -11.35
C CYS A 132 15.93 25.04 -11.10
N ASP A 133 15.86 26.12 -11.89
CA ASP A 133 16.78 27.20 -11.75
C ASP A 133 16.72 27.86 -10.35
N ARG A 134 17.88 28.05 -9.71
CA ARG A 134 18.07 28.62 -8.37
C ARG A 134 17.54 27.70 -7.22
N VAL A 135 16.98 26.55 -7.52
CA VAL A 135 16.51 25.59 -6.51
C VAL A 135 17.45 24.40 -6.42
N GLY A 136 17.90 23.87 -7.55
CA GLY A 136 18.81 22.76 -7.64
C GLY A 136 18.18 21.53 -8.31
N GLN A 137 18.73 20.36 -8.01
CA GLN A 137 18.39 19.09 -8.61
C GLN A 137 17.55 18.23 -7.66
N SER A 138 16.71 17.36 -8.22
CA SER A 138 16.05 16.28 -7.49
C SER A 138 17.01 15.12 -7.27
N LEU A 139 16.58 14.14 -6.47
CA LEU A 139 17.13 12.79 -6.57
C LEU A 139 16.85 12.21 -7.96
N SER A 140 17.67 11.24 -8.38
CA SER A 140 17.45 10.54 -9.65
C SER A 140 16.33 9.52 -9.50
N PHE A 141 15.59 9.29 -10.58
CA PHE A 141 14.51 8.34 -10.66
C PHE A 141 14.49 7.66 -12.03
N SER A 142 13.77 6.56 -12.14
CA SER A 142 13.59 5.86 -13.42
C SER A 142 12.22 6.16 -14.03
N ILE A 143 12.13 6.10 -15.38
CA ILE A 143 10.86 5.98 -16.10
C ILE A 143 10.88 4.63 -16.79
N LYS A 144 9.84 3.80 -16.53
CA LYS A 144 9.73 2.43 -17.05
C LYS A 144 8.32 2.17 -17.55
N GLU A 145 8.18 1.40 -18.64
CA GLU A 145 6.86 1.02 -19.16
C GLU A 145 6.06 0.20 -18.14
N ARG A 146 6.73 -0.71 -17.42
CA ARG A 146 6.10 -1.63 -16.47
C ARG A 146 6.43 -1.31 -15.01
N TYR A 147 6.54 -0.03 -14.67
CA TYR A 147 6.97 0.42 -13.35
C TYR A 147 6.20 -0.23 -12.19
N TYR A 148 4.87 -0.14 -12.21
CA TYR A 148 4.04 -0.66 -11.13
C TYR A 148 4.08 -2.19 -11.01
N GLU A 149 4.21 -2.91 -12.15
CA GLU A 149 4.30 -4.37 -12.14
C GLU A 149 5.64 -4.83 -11.55
N GLU A 150 6.73 -4.14 -11.86
CA GLU A 150 8.06 -4.45 -11.33
C GLU A 150 8.14 -4.14 -9.83
N LEU A 151 7.62 -2.99 -9.41
CA LEU A 151 7.54 -2.62 -8.00
C LEU A 151 6.69 -3.63 -7.22
N PHE A 152 5.53 -4.01 -7.76
CA PHE A 152 4.66 -5.01 -7.15
C PHE A 152 5.37 -6.36 -6.96
N LYS A 153 6.08 -6.82 -7.98
CA LYS A 153 6.83 -8.08 -7.91
C LYS A 153 7.91 -8.03 -6.84
N ALA A 154 8.68 -6.96 -6.77
CA ALA A 154 9.72 -6.78 -5.77
C ALA A 154 9.14 -6.78 -4.33
N LEU A 155 7.99 -6.15 -4.14
CA LEU A 155 7.28 -6.16 -2.85
C LEU A 155 6.76 -7.57 -2.48
N CYS A 156 6.22 -8.33 -3.44
CA CYS A 156 5.79 -9.71 -3.20
C CYS A 156 6.95 -10.61 -2.77
N GLU A 157 8.14 -10.45 -3.35
CA GLU A 157 9.34 -11.19 -2.95
C GLU A 157 9.73 -10.91 -1.48
N ARG A 158 9.61 -9.67 -1.02
CA ARG A 158 9.86 -9.30 0.38
C ARG A 158 8.82 -9.89 1.33
N VAL A 159 7.55 -9.83 0.95
CA VAL A 159 6.49 -10.48 1.73
C VAL A 159 6.76 -11.99 1.86
N HIS A 160 7.23 -12.62 0.78
CA HIS A 160 7.64 -14.03 0.84
C HIS A 160 8.72 -14.27 1.89
N GLU A 161 9.74 -13.43 1.94
CA GLU A 161 10.78 -13.53 2.98
C GLU A 161 10.19 -13.38 4.38
N SER A 162 9.32 -12.39 4.59
CA SER A 162 8.63 -12.18 5.86
C SER A 162 7.76 -13.36 6.28
N CYS A 163 7.04 -13.97 5.34
CA CYS A 163 6.28 -15.19 5.60
C CYS A 163 7.19 -16.36 6.00
N ARG A 164 8.31 -16.52 5.29
CA ARG A 164 9.29 -17.59 5.55
C ARG A 164 9.97 -17.43 6.92
N GLU A 165 10.30 -16.21 7.30
CA GLU A 165 10.92 -15.88 8.59
C GLU A 165 9.92 -15.77 9.73
N ARG A 166 8.62 -15.79 9.43
CA ARG A 166 7.53 -15.60 10.38
C ARG A 166 7.58 -14.25 11.11
N SER A 167 8.12 -13.25 10.46
CA SER A 167 8.12 -11.87 10.95
C SER A 167 6.82 -11.12 10.63
N ILE A 168 5.91 -11.71 9.86
CA ILE A 168 4.61 -11.17 9.47
C ILE A 168 3.53 -11.54 10.50
N THR A 169 2.64 -10.61 10.80
CA THR A 169 1.54 -10.75 11.76
C THR A 169 0.25 -11.27 11.12
N GLU A 170 -0.74 -11.64 11.95
CA GLU A 170 -2.06 -12.09 11.50
C GLU A 170 -2.81 -11.02 10.73
N ASP A 171 -2.74 -9.76 11.18
CA ASP A 171 -3.38 -8.63 10.50
C ASP A 171 -2.77 -8.40 9.12
N GLU A 172 -1.46 -8.51 9.01
CA GLU A 172 -0.76 -8.40 7.73
C GLU A 172 -1.10 -9.55 6.78
N ILE A 173 -1.20 -10.78 7.27
CA ILE A 173 -1.68 -11.94 6.48
C ILE A 173 -3.12 -11.72 6.02
N LEU A 174 -3.98 -11.17 6.87
CA LEU A 174 -5.35 -10.87 6.49
C LEU A 174 -5.41 -9.83 5.36
N THR A 175 -4.63 -8.77 5.48
CA THR A 175 -4.50 -7.73 4.45
C THR A 175 -4.01 -8.31 3.11
N LEU A 176 -3.07 -9.26 3.14
CA LEU A 176 -2.64 -9.98 1.93
C LEU A 176 -3.76 -10.83 1.33
N LEU A 177 -4.56 -11.50 2.16
CA LEU A 177 -5.70 -12.28 1.68
C LEU A 177 -6.79 -11.40 1.07
N GLU A 178 -7.00 -10.17 1.60
CA GLU A 178 -7.88 -9.18 0.98
C GLU A 178 -7.35 -8.78 -0.40
N ALA A 179 -6.07 -8.47 -0.52
CA ALA A 179 -5.45 -8.14 -1.80
C ALA A 179 -5.55 -9.31 -2.80
N CYS A 180 -5.31 -10.55 -2.37
CA CYS A 180 -5.44 -11.75 -3.21
C CYS A 180 -6.88 -11.97 -3.70
N GLU A 181 -7.87 -11.61 -2.90
CA GLU A 181 -9.28 -11.73 -3.30
C GLU A 181 -9.68 -10.65 -4.33
N TRP A 182 -9.33 -9.40 -4.05
CA TRP A 182 -9.84 -8.27 -4.83
C TRP A 182 -9.06 -8.02 -6.11
N TYR A 183 -7.78 -8.34 -6.12
CA TYR A 183 -6.85 -8.05 -7.22
C TYR A 183 -6.10 -9.29 -7.68
N SER A 184 -6.76 -10.44 -7.69
CA SER A 184 -6.16 -11.75 -8.01
C SER A 184 -5.38 -11.79 -9.33
N GLU A 185 -5.72 -10.92 -10.29
CA GLU A 185 -5.10 -10.88 -11.61
C GLU A 185 -3.65 -10.35 -11.63
N VAL A 186 -3.20 -9.69 -10.56
CA VAL A 186 -1.82 -9.17 -10.50
C VAL A 186 -0.86 -10.14 -9.83
N PHE A 187 -1.36 -11.09 -9.03
CA PHE A 187 -0.51 -12.08 -8.38
C PHE A 187 0.00 -13.12 -9.39
N THR A 188 1.29 -13.43 -9.30
CA THR A 188 1.96 -14.36 -10.19
C THR A 188 1.77 -15.82 -9.75
N ASP A 189 2.01 -16.72 -10.69
CA ASP A 189 2.17 -18.15 -10.51
C ASP A 189 3.44 -18.52 -11.29
N ASP A 190 4.60 -18.25 -10.66
CA ASP A 190 5.91 -18.41 -11.29
C ASP A 190 6.26 -19.90 -11.47
N ASN A 191 5.77 -20.79 -10.60
CA ASN A 191 5.99 -22.23 -10.68
C ASN A 191 4.98 -22.95 -11.61
N ARG A 192 3.93 -22.26 -12.07
CA ARG A 192 2.92 -22.72 -13.04
C ARG A 192 2.09 -23.92 -12.53
N ASN A 193 1.74 -23.91 -11.27
CA ASN A 193 0.88 -24.94 -10.68
C ASN A 193 -0.59 -24.51 -10.56
N GLU A 194 -0.95 -23.36 -11.15
CA GLU A 194 -2.27 -22.74 -11.12
C GLU A 194 -2.67 -22.14 -9.76
N ILE A 195 -1.75 -22.11 -8.78
CA ILE A 195 -1.94 -21.47 -7.48
C ILE A 195 -1.14 -20.17 -7.48
N PRO A 196 -1.73 -19.01 -7.15
CA PRO A 196 -0.94 -17.80 -6.97
C PRO A 196 0.12 -17.98 -5.88
N ASP A 197 1.36 -17.62 -6.19
CA ASP A 197 2.51 -17.79 -5.27
C ASP A 197 2.22 -17.20 -3.88
N MET A 198 1.53 -16.06 -3.81
CA MET A 198 1.16 -15.43 -2.54
C MET A 198 0.28 -16.34 -1.67
N LEU A 199 -0.64 -17.08 -2.25
CA LEU A 199 -1.46 -18.04 -1.49
C LEU A 199 -0.65 -19.23 -1.01
N GLU A 200 0.37 -19.65 -1.75
CA GLU A 200 1.31 -20.68 -1.29
C GLU A 200 2.17 -20.18 -0.13
N TYR A 201 2.64 -18.93 -0.17
CA TYR A 201 3.39 -18.33 0.94
C TYR A 201 2.56 -18.25 2.23
N ILE A 202 1.28 -17.90 2.10
CA ILE A 202 0.35 -17.90 3.22
C ILE A 202 0.07 -19.32 3.71
N ALA A 203 -0.06 -20.29 2.81
CA ALA A 203 -0.22 -21.71 3.19
C ALA A 203 0.98 -22.20 4.01
N ASP A 204 2.21 -21.91 3.56
CA ASP A 204 3.43 -22.25 4.28
C ASP A 204 3.50 -21.57 5.66
N TRP A 205 3.08 -20.33 5.76
CA TRP A 205 3.00 -19.60 7.04
C TRP A 205 2.01 -20.26 7.99
N LEU A 206 0.82 -20.63 7.50
CA LEU A 206 -0.21 -21.32 8.29
C LEU A 206 0.28 -22.69 8.77
N GLU A 207 0.90 -23.51 7.90
CA GLU A 207 1.44 -24.82 8.29
C GLU A 207 2.49 -24.71 9.38
N LYS A 208 3.38 -23.73 9.29
CA LYS A 208 4.42 -23.50 10.31
C LYS A 208 3.80 -22.99 11.61
N THR A 209 2.78 -22.14 11.53
CA THR A 209 2.10 -21.61 12.71
C THR A 209 1.41 -22.71 13.50
N VAL A 210 0.79 -23.68 12.83
CA VAL A 210 0.14 -24.83 13.48
C VAL A 210 1.15 -25.85 14.00
N ASN A 211 2.21 -26.14 13.25
CA ASN A 211 3.12 -27.25 13.56
C ASN A 211 4.20 -26.94 14.61
N GLU A 212 4.56 -25.67 14.76
CA GLU A 212 5.69 -25.32 15.64
C GLU A 212 5.31 -25.12 17.11
N THR A 213 4.03 -24.98 17.43
CA THR A 213 3.67 -24.57 18.79
C THR A 213 2.26 -25.02 19.21
N GLU A 214 2.14 -26.22 19.78
CA GLU A 214 0.92 -26.54 20.56
C GLU A 214 0.64 -25.52 21.68
N ASP A 215 1.65 -24.75 22.14
CA ASP A 215 1.54 -23.74 23.21
C ASP A 215 1.53 -22.28 22.74
N LYS A 216 1.61 -22.00 21.43
CA LYS A 216 1.75 -20.62 20.90
C LYS A 216 0.90 -20.33 19.66
N GLU A 217 -0.01 -21.21 19.31
CA GLU A 217 -0.94 -20.91 18.23
C GLU A 217 -1.78 -19.67 18.60
N PRO A 218 -1.95 -18.74 17.66
CA PRO A 218 -2.77 -17.57 17.90
C PRO A 218 -4.20 -17.96 18.30
N ASP A 219 -4.68 -17.38 19.41
CA ASP A 219 -6.03 -17.61 19.94
C ASP A 219 -6.77 -16.26 19.88
N THR A 220 -6.93 -15.74 18.64
CA THR A 220 -7.48 -14.43 18.33
C THR A 220 -8.62 -14.51 17.31
N MET A 221 -9.51 -13.51 17.29
CA MET A 221 -10.56 -13.42 16.26
C MET A 221 -9.98 -13.10 14.89
N THR A 222 -8.88 -12.35 14.82
CA THR A 222 -8.16 -12.07 13.57
C THR A 222 -7.64 -13.38 12.95
N TYR A 223 -7.05 -14.27 13.75
CA TYR A 223 -6.58 -15.58 13.24
C TYR A 223 -7.73 -16.45 12.75
N VAL A 224 -8.89 -16.40 13.41
CA VAL A 224 -10.12 -17.08 12.92
C VAL A 224 -10.51 -16.53 11.54
N ALA A 225 -10.48 -15.21 11.36
CA ALA A 225 -10.77 -14.58 10.07
C ALA A 225 -9.76 -15.02 8.99
N VAL A 226 -8.45 -15.01 9.31
CA VAL A 226 -7.39 -15.49 8.41
C VAL A 226 -7.65 -16.90 7.93
N LEU A 227 -7.87 -17.84 8.86
CA LEU A 227 -8.13 -19.26 8.52
C LEU A 227 -9.40 -19.45 7.68
N ALA A 228 -10.49 -18.74 8.02
CA ALA A 228 -11.75 -18.84 7.29
C ALA A 228 -11.64 -18.24 5.88
N LYS A 229 -11.01 -17.07 5.74
CA LYS A 229 -10.78 -16.42 4.45
C LYS A 229 -9.83 -17.22 3.57
N PHE A 230 -8.72 -17.69 4.13
CA PHE A 230 -7.81 -18.59 3.41
C PHE A 230 -8.54 -19.84 2.92
N SER A 231 -9.33 -20.49 3.77
CA SER A 231 -10.15 -21.63 3.37
C SER A 231 -11.04 -21.31 2.17
N TYR A 232 -11.72 -20.17 2.19
CA TYR A 232 -12.60 -19.74 1.09
C TYR A 232 -11.84 -19.52 -0.23
N LEU A 233 -10.67 -18.91 -0.18
CA LEU A 233 -9.87 -18.62 -1.36
C LEU A 233 -9.14 -19.88 -1.89
N TYR A 234 -8.69 -20.75 -0.99
CA TYR A 234 -7.84 -21.89 -1.32
C TYR A 234 -8.61 -23.16 -1.71
N GLN A 235 -9.91 -23.24 -1.40
CA GLN A 235 -10.73 -24.44 -1.64
C GLN A 235 -10.77 -24.91 -3.11
N LYS A 236 -10.55 -24.03 -4.08
CA LYS A 236 -10.50 -24.37 -5.50
C LYS A 236 -9.21 -25.09 -5.90
N TYR A 237 -8.18 -25.05 -5.05
CA TYR A 237 -6.87 -25.66 -5.28
C TYR A 237 -6.69 -26.93 -4.44
N ASP A 238 -6.97 -26.87 -3.13
CA ASP A 238 -6.95 -28.01 -2.22
C ASP A 238 -8.14 -27.97 -1.25
N VAL A 239 -9.17 -28.75 -1.59
CA VAL A 239 -10.40 -28.87 -0.80
C VAL A 239 -10.13 -29.45 0.59
N GLN A 240 -9.18 -30.39 0.71
CA GLN A 240 -8.90 -31.06 1.98
C GLN A 240 -8.24 -30.10 2.96
N TYR A 241 -7.19 -29.41 2.52
CA TYR A 241 -6.49 -28.45 3.36
C TYR A 241 -7.39 -27.25 3.71
N ALA A 242 -8.11 -26.71 2.75
CA ALA A 242 -9.10 -25.66 3.00
C ALA A 242 -10.16 -26.05 4.04
N THR A 243 -10.65 -27.30 3.97
CA THR A 243 -11.61 -27.80 4.96
C THR A 243 -10.99 -27.92 6.35
N GLN A 244 -9.74 -28.34 6.48
CA GLN A 244 -9.03 -28.39 7.75
C GLN A 244 -8.88 -26.98 8.35
N CYS A 245 -8.48 -25.98 7.56
CA CYS A 245 -8.41 -24.58 8.00
C CYS A 245 -9.77 -24.07 8.51
N LEU A 246 -10.86 -24.35 7.80
CA LEU A 246 -12.20 -23.94 8.21
C LEU A 246 -12.66 -24.62 9.51
N GLN A 247 -12.38 -25.91 9.66
CA GLN A 247 -12.70 -26.65 10.90
C GLN A 247 -11.93 -26.07 12.08
N HIS A 248 -10.66 -25.72 11.86
CA HIS A 248 -9.80 -25.13 12.85
C HIS A 248 -10.31 -23.73 13.25
N ALA A 249 -10.61 -22.86 12.28
CA ALA A 249 -11.24 -21.56 12.52
C ALA A 249 -12.52 -21.68 13.36
N SER A 250 -13.39 -22.62 13.03
CA SER A 250 -14.66 -22.86 13.76
C SER A 250 -14.42 -23.30 15.19
N ALA A 251 -13.39 -24.12 15.45
CA ALA A 251 -13.04 -24.59 16.78
C ALA A 251 -12.52 -23.44 17.67
N ILE A 252 -11.60 -22.62 17.15
CA ILE A 252 -11.08 -21.42 17.85
C ILE A 252 -12.22 -20.43 18.11
N TYR A 253 -13.04 -20.14 17.10
CA TYR A 253 -14.19 -19.26 17.25
C TYR A 253 -15.13 -19.72 18.38
N THR A 254 -15.46 -21.02 18.43
CA THR A 254 -16.34 -21.58 19.46
C THR A 254 -15.78 -21.38 20.87
N LYS A 255 -14.47 -21.47 21.03
CA LYS A 255 -13.76 -21.28 22.30
C LYS A 255 -13.79 -19.79 22.72
N LEU A 256 -13.58 -18.86 21.79
CA LEU A 256 -13.45 -17.45 22.07
C LEU A 256 -14.79 -16.71 22.15
N ALA A 257 -15.78 -17.11 21.36
CA ALA A 257 -17.04 -16.37 21.17
C ALA A 257 -17.83 -16.15 22.48
N ALA A 258 -17.70 -17.05 23.46
CA ALA A 258 -18.38 -16.97 24.73
C ALA A 258 -17.81 -15.86 25.65
N ALA A 259 -16.54 -15.51 25.48
CA ALA A 259 -15.84 -14.49 26.26
C ALA A 259 -15.84 -13.11 25.58
N SER A 260 -16.04 -13.05 24.26
CA SER A 260 -16.01 -11.82 23.46
C SER A 260 -17.37 -11.13 23.47
N GLY A 261 -17.34 -9.80 23.58
CA GLY A 261 -18.50 -8.93 23.38
C GLY A 261 -18.91 -8.83 21.91
N ARG A 262 -19.58 -7.73 21.56
CA ARG A 262 -19.76 -7.27 20.18
C ARG A 262 -18.59 -6.36 19.86
N ASP A 263 -17.59 -6.88 19.17
CA ASP A 263 -16.38 -6.18 18.75
C ASP A 263 -16.15 -6.36 17.25
N ALA A 264 -15.26 -5.58 16.70
CA ALA A 264 -15.00 -5.52 15.27
C ALA A 264 -14.35 -6.80 14.75
N GLU A 265 -13.38 -7.33 15.47
CA GLU A 265 -12.66 -8.57 15.09
C GLU A 265 -13.60 -9.78 15.09
N LYS A 266 -14.52 -9.85 16.06
CA LYS A 266 -15.54 -10.90 16.09
C LYS A 266 -16.51 -10.78 14.92
N PHE A 267 -16.93 -9.57 14.56
CA PHE A 267 -17.77 -9.34 13.39
C PHE A 267 -17.08 -9.79 12.11
N MET A 268 -15.83 -9.43 11.91
CA MET A 268 -15.00 -9.84 10.79
C MET A 268 -14.86 -11.37 10.72
N ALA A 269 -14.51 -12.01 11.83
CA ALA A 269 -14.42 -13.48 11.92
C ALA A 269 -15.75 -14.15 11.57
N LEU A 270 -16.87 -13.63 12.06
CA LEU A 270 -18.21 -14.13 11.76
C LEU A 270 -18.56 -14.07 10.28
N THR A 271 -18.25 -12.95 9.62
CA THR A 271 -18.56 -12.78 8.20
C THR A 271 -17.73 -13.70 7.32
N GLU A 272 -16.45 -13.91 7.65
CA GLU A 272 -15.58 -14.88 6.97
C GLU A 272 -16.06 -16.34 7.19
N LEU A 273 -16.36 -16.70 8.43
CA LEU A 273 -16.91 -18.04 8.73
C LEU A 273 -18.26 -18.26 8.04
N TYR A 274 -19.13 -17.26 8.00
CA TYR A 274 -20.42 -17.35 7.31
C TYR A 274 -20.21 -17.53 5.81
N ARG A 275 -19.32 -16.76 5.21
CA ARG A 275 -19.01 -16.88 3.78
C ARG A 275 -18.48 -18.26 3.42
N ALA A 276 -17.54 -18.78 4.22
CA ALA A 276 -16.89 -20.05 3.94
C ALA A 276 -17.79 -21.27 4.25
N ALA A 277 -18.54 -21.24 5.37
CA ALA A 277 -19.33 -22.38 5.86
C ALA A 277 -20.82 -22.33 5.49
N GLY A 278 -21.40 -21.14 5.30
CA GLY A 278 -22.84 -20.97 5.02
C GLY A 278 -23.77 -21.32 6.18
N LEU A 279 -23.27 -21.44 7.42
CA LEU A 279 -24.07 -21.89 8.55
C LEU A 279 -25.03 -20.80 9.04
N PRO A 280 -26.35 -21.13 9.21
CA PRO A 280 -27.35 -20.16 9.70
C PRO A 280 -27.02 -19.57 11.09
N SER A 281 -26.28 -20.31 11.93
CA SER A 281 -25.87 -19.86 13.26
C SER A 281 -24.93 -18.64 13.18
N TYR A 282 -24.01 -18.60 12.23
CA TYR A 282 -23.15 -17.43 12.01
C TYR A 282 -23.96 -16.25 11.49
N ARG A 283 -24.87 -16.48 10.53
CA ARG A 283 -25.77 -15.44 10.03
C ARG A 283 -26.59 -14.80 11.15
N SER A 284 -27.14 -15.61 12.05
CA SER A 284 -27.92 -15.09 13.16
C SER A 284 -27.12 -14.17 14.08
N GLN A 285 -25.86 -14.52 14.32
CA GLN A 285 -24.96 -13.68 15.13
C GLN A 285 -24.54 -12.39 14.38
N ILE A 286 -24.35 -12.42 13.07
CA ILE A 286 -24.10 -11.22 12.26
C ILE A 286 -25.29 -10.24 12.38
N LEU A 287 -26.51 -10.75 12.33
CA LEU A 287 -27.71 -9.92 12.44
C LEU A 287 -27.88 -9.25 13.82
N GLU A 288 -27.19 -9.72 14.87
CA GLU A 288 -27.16 -9.05 16.16
C GLU A 288 -26.43 -7.69 16.13
N TYR A 289 -25.63 -7.44 15.10
CA TYR A 289 -24.96 -6.15 14.87
C TYR A 289 -25.82 -5.15 14.08
N LYS A 290 -27.00 -5.54 13.56
CA LYS A 290 -27.78 -4.73 12.64
C LYS A 290 -28.10 -3.33 13.21
N GLU A 291 -28.63 -3.24 14.42
CA GLU A 291 -28.94 -1.97 15.08
C GLU A 291 -27.69 -1.09 15.26
N PHE A 292 -26.54 -1.70 15.55
CA PHE A 292 -25.27 -0.97 15.70
C PHE A 292 -24.86 -0.29 14.38
N PHE A 293 -25.00 -0.97 13.24
CA PHE A 293 -24.62 -0.42 11.94
C PHE A 293 -25.65 0.60 11.40
N GLU A 294 -26.93 0.45 11.74
CA GLU A 294 -27.96 1.40 11.36
C GLU A 294 -27.84 2.74 12.13
N ASP A 295 -27.35 2.70 13.36
CA ASP A 295 -27.23 3.88 14.23
C ASP A 295 -25.86 4.56 14.22
N ASN A 296 -24.83 3.93 13.63
CA ASN A 296 -23.46 4.38 13.71
C ASN A 296 -22.81 4.40 12.32
N THR A 297 -22.47 5.57 11.82
CA THR A 297 -21.80 5.74 10.51
C THR A 297 -20.27 5.74 10.58
N SER A 298 -19.68 5.87 11.78
CA SER A 298 -18.20 5.90 11.96
C SER A 298 -17.57 4.54 12.26
N TYR A 299 -18.35 3.45 12.24
CA TYR A 299 -17.82 2.10 12.50
C TYR A 299 -16.74 1.65 11.51
N LEU A 300 -16.75 2.18 10.29
CA LEU A 300 -15.77 1.86 9.25
C LEU A 300 -14.36 2.43 9.52
N GLU A 301 -14.22 3.29 10.53
CA GLU A 301 -12.90 3.72 11.00
C GLU A 301 -12.11 2.55 11.63
N GLU A 302 -12.80 1.47 12.04
CA GLU A 302 -12.16 0.23 12.47
C GLU A 302 -12.04 -0.72 11.27
N THR A 303 -10.83 -1.04 10.83
CA THR A 303 -10.54 -1.87 9.65
C THR A 303 -11.25 -3.23 9.70
N ALA A 304 -11.39 -3.83 10.88
CA ALA A 304 -12.08 -5.11 11.03
C ALA A 304 -13.59 -5.02 10.68
N TYR A 305 -14.28 -3.92 11.04
CA TYR A 305 -15.65 -3.72 10.58
C TYR A 305 -15.72 -3.49 9.08
N LEU A 306 -14.79 -2.73 8.52
CA LEU A 306 -14.72 -2.51 7.09
C LEU A 306 -14.54 -3.83 6.32
N TYR A 307 -13.56 -4.65 6.69
CA TYR A 307 -13.32 -5.94 6.05
C TYR A 307 -14.49 -6.90 6.21
N GLY A 308 -15.07 -6.98 7.40
CA GLY A 308 -16.27 -7.79 7.63
C GLY A 308 -17.46 -7.34 6.77
N SER A 309 -17.65 -6.04 6.60
CA SER A 309 -18.70 -5.48 5.73
C SER A 309 -18.45 -5.80 4.26
N MET A 310 -17.20 -5.68 3.80
CA MET A 310 -16.80 -6.04 2.44
C MET A 310 -17.05 -7.52 2.15
N THR A 311 -16.67 -8.40 3.09
CA THR A 311 -16.91 -9.85 3.02
C THR A 311 -18.40 -10.17 2.95
N TYR A 312 -19.22 -9.49 3.77
CA TYR A 312 -20.66 -9.70 3.77
C TYR A 312 -21.32 -9.24 2.46
N LEU A 313 -20.85 -8.16 1.87
CA LEU A 313 -21.31 -7.67 0.55
C LEU A 313 -20.87 -8.61 -0.59
N ALA A 314 -19.71 -9.24 -0.49
CA ALA A 314 -19.15 -10.12 -1.52
C ALA A 314 -19.60 -11.59 -1.40
N THR A 315 -20.29 -11.98 -0.33
CA THR A 315 -20.69 -13.39 -0.12
C THR A 315 -21.71 -13.88 -1.12
N ARG A 316 -21.67 -15.17 -1.44
CA ARG A 316 -22.71 -15.87 -2.21
C ARG A 316 -23.82 -16.44 -1.33
N GLN A 317 -23.70 -16.30 -0.02
CA GLN A 317 -24.69 -16.76 0.95
C GLN A 317 -25.88 -15.77 1.00
N SER A 318 -26.97 -16.17 1.68
CA SER A 318 -28.14 -15.31 1.87
C SER A 318 -27.82 -14.12 2.79
N VAL A 319 -28.03 -12.91 2.33
CA VAL A 319 -27.77 -11.66 3.07
C VAL A 319 -29.05 -10.96 3.51
N ASP A 320 -28.94 -10.06 4.48
CA ASP A 320 -29.96 -9.10 4.83
C ASP A 320 -29.78 -7.85 3.97
N ILE A 321 -30.83 -7.42 3.24
CA ILE A 321 -30.74 -6.33 2.27
C ILE A 321 -30.54 -4.98 2.95
N ASP A 322 -31.19 -4.75 4.10
CA ASP A 322 -31.07 -3.48 4.81
C ASP A 322 -29.65 -3.31 5.34
N LEU A 323 -29.05 -4.38 5.87
CA LEU A 323 -27.67 -4.40 6.32
C LEU A 323 -26.68 -4.17 5.17
N CYS A 324 -26.91 -4.79 4.00
CA CYS A 324 -26.10 -4.51 2.81
C CYS A 324 -26.22 -3.04 2.38
N THR A 325 -27.41 -2.45 2.47
CA THR A 325 -27.62 -1.04 2.15
C THR A 325 -26.85 -0.15 3.10
N ALA A 326 -26.91 -0.41 4.40
CA ALA A 326 -26.15 0.34 5.40
C ALA A 326 -24.63 0.28 5.13
N PHE A 327 -24.09 -0.90 4.79
CA PHE A 327 -22.67 -1.05 4.44
C PHE A 327 -22.29 -0.26 3.19
N MET A 328 -23.08 -0.36 2.12
CA MET A 328 -22.81 0.38 0.86
C MET A 328 -22.85 1.90 1.07
N GLU A 329 -23.81 2.39 1.84
CA GLU A 329 -23.92 3.82 2.16
C GLU A 329 -22.77 4.27 3.04
N GLY A 330 -22.40 3.51 4.07
CA GLY A 330 -21.28 3.82 4.94
C GLY A 330 -19.94 3.87 4.18
N ILE A 331 -19.66 2.87 3.34
CA ILE A 331 -18.42 2.82 2.53
C ILE A 331 -18.38 4.00 1.55
N ARG A 332 -19.51 4.35 0.92
CA ARG A 332 -19.60 5.51 0.04
C ARG A 332 -19.28 6.80 0.78
N ASP A 333 -19.96 7.04 1.89
CA ASP A 333 -19.85 8.29 2.66
C ASP A 333 -18.42 8.45 3.23
N GLN A 334 -17.81 7.36 3.70
CA GLN A 334 -16.43 7.36 4.13
C GLN A 334 -15.46 7.64 2.97
N GLY A 335 -15.65 6.99 1.82
CA GLY A 335 -14.82 7.23 0.65
C GLY A 335 -14.89 8.68 0.16
N GLU A 336 -16.08 9.29 0.15
CA GLU A 336 -16.26 10.71 -0.17
C GLU A 336 -15.58 11.64 0.83
N GLU A 337 -15.66 11.33 2.12
CA GLU A 337 -15.03 12.12 3.18
C GLU A 337 -13.50 12.01 3.10
N LEU A 338 -12.97 10.81 2.90
CA LEU A 338 -11.54 10.57 2.71
C LEU A 338 -11.00 11.29 1.47
N ALA A 339 -11.74 11.24 0.36
CA ALA A 339 -11.36 11.94 -0.86
C ALA A 339 -11.32 13.48 -0.66
N LYS A 340 -12.23 14.03 0.14
CA LYS A 340 -12.23 15.46 0.50
C LYS A 340 -11.03 15.82 1.39
N ARG A 341 -10.71 14.96 2.38
CA ARG A 341 -9.59 15.18 3.33
C ARG A 341 -8.23 14.99 2.69
N SER A 342 -8.12 14.08 1.71
CA SER A 342 -6.84 13.76 1.08
C SER A 342 -6.29 14.91 0.24
N GLY A 343 -7.11 15.91 0.00
CA GLY A 343 -6.68 17.19 -0.52
C GLY A 343 -6.01 17.10 -1.90
N LYS A 344 -5.25 18.14 -2.21
CA LYS A 344 -4.37 18.13 -3.36
C LYS A 344 -3.02 17.54 -2.96
N MET A 345 -2.28 16.97 -3.91
CA MET A 345 -0.92 16.47 -3.75
C MET A 345 -0.01 17.42 -2.93
N ILE A 346 -0.18 18.72 -3.09
CA ILE A 346 0.54 19.76 -2.35
C ILE A 346 0.28 19.67 -0.84
N ASP A 347 -0.95 19.36 -0.43
CA ASP A 347 -1.32 19.29 0.98
C ASP A 347 -0.60 18.14 1.71
N ALA A 348 -0.32 17.04 1.03
CA ALA A 348 0.46 15.93 1.57
C ALA A 348 1.92 16.32 1.90
N VAL A 349 2.48 17.27 1.14
CA VAL A 349 3.84 17.81 1.38
C VAL A 349 3.86 18.91 2.44
N THR A 350 2.75 19.62 2.59
CA THR A 350 2.66 20.79 3.49
C THR A 350 2.13 20.42 4.87
N SER A 351 1.39 19.33 5.01
CA SER A 351 0.82 18.92 6.30
C SER A 351 1.92 18.40 7.25
N VAL A 352 2.02 19.02 8.41
CA VAL A 352 3.06 18.75 9.41
C VAL A 352 2.77 17.52 10.26
N ASN A 353 1.53 17.00 10.28
CA ASN A 353 1.04 16.11 11.33
C ASN A 353 0.46 14.76 10.89
N ASN A 354 0.49 14.43 9.60
CA ASN A 354 -0.03 13.12 9.19
C ASN A 354 1.11 12.13 9.17
N GLY A 355 1.20 11.30 10.22
CA GLY A 355 2.12 10.17 10.24
C GLY A 355 1.87 9.24 9.05
N THR A 356 2.88 8.49 8.65
CA THR A 356 2.79 7.49 7.58
C THR A 356 1.70 6.46 7.86
N GLU A 357 1.51 6.10 9.12
CA GLU A 357 0.47 5.16 9.57
C GLU A 357 -0.96 5.66 9.26
N ASP A 358 -1.27 6.93 9.54
CA ASP A 358 -2.57 7.54 9.19
C ASP A 358 -2.79 7.59 7.67
N LEU A 359 -1.72 7.85 6.90
CA LEU A 359 -1.79 7.85 5.44
C LEU A 359 -2.06 6.45 4.90
N LEU A 360 -1.37 5.43 5.40
CA LEU A 360 -1.55 4.03 4.99
C LEU A 360 -2.96 3.54 5.32
N LYS A 361 -3.47 3.84 6.52
CA LYS A 361 -4.84 3.52 6.90
C LYS A 361 -5.86 4.17 5.96
N ARG A 362 -5.72 5.46 5.66
CA ARG A 362 -6.60 6.16 4.70
C ARG A 362 -6.52 5.59 3.29
N ALA A 363 -5.32 5.18 2.86
CA ALA A 363 -5.13 4.53 1.57
C ALA A 363 -5.88 3.21 1.49
N GLU A 364 -5.80 2.39 2.54
CA GLU A 364 -6.51 1.11 2.64
C GLU A 364 -8.03 1.30 2.62
N GLU A 365 -8.57 2.20 3.44
CA GLU A 365 -9.99 2.53 3.47
C GLU A 365 -10.50 3.05 2.11
N LEU A 366 -9.73 3.93 1.46
CA LEU A 366 -10.06 4.46 0.14
C LEU A 366 -9.97 3.39 -0.96
N ALA A 367 -9.02 2.45 -0.85
CA ALA A 367 -8.91 1.31 -1.75
C ALA A 367 -10.12 0.38 -1.65
N CYS A 368 -10.63 0.14 -0.43
CA CYS A 368 -11.88 -0.60 -0.21
C CYS A 368 -13.07 0.10 -0.87
N ALA A 369 -13.21 1.41 -0.66
CA ALA A 369 -14.26 2.19 -1.29
C ALA A 369 -14.14 2.17 -2.83
N ASN A 370 -12.93 2.29 -3.36
CA ASN A 370 -12.68 2.25 -4.79
C ASN A 370 -12.98 0.88 -5.41
N TYR A 371 -12.74 -0.20 -4.69
CA TYR A 371 -13.08 -1.55 -5.15
C TYR A 371 -14.59 -1.72 -5.41
N ILE A 372 -15.42 -1.17 -4.51
CA ILE A 372 -16.88 -1.25 -4.62
C ILE A 372 -17.45 -0.22 -5.60
N LEU A 373 -17.02 1.03 -5.50
CA LEU A 373 -17.66 2.16 -6.17
C LEU A 373 -17.00 2.54 -7.50
N TYR A 374 -15.74 2.16 -7.69
CA TYR A 374 -14.89 2.51 -8.81
C TYR A 374 -14.96 4.01 -9.17
N SER A 375 -14.08 4.79 -8.56
CA SER A 375 -13.95 6.22 -8.82
C SER A 375 -12.57 6.54 -9.39
N TYR A 376 -12.52 7.23 -10.53
CA TYR A 376 -11.25 7.72 -11.07
C TYR A 376 -10.54 8.67 -10.09
N GLN A 377 -11.29 9.50 -9.40
CA GLN A 377 -10.76 10.40 -8.36
C GLN A 377 -10.08 9.63 -7.23
N TYR A 378 -10.65 8.50 -6.79
CA TYR A 378 -10.03 7.69 -5.74
C TYR A 378 -8.72 7.06 -6.23
N THR A 379 -8.68 6.64 -7.48
CA THR A 379 -7.46 6.09 -8.08
C THR A 379 -6.34 7.14 -8.13
N GLU A 380 -6.62 8.39 -8.54
CA GLU A 380 -5.64 9.47 -8.54
C GLU A 380 -5.09 9.76 -7.14
N ILE A 381 -5.96 9.79 -6.12
CA ILE A 381 -5.53 9.99 -4.72
C ILE A 381 -4.63 8.84 -4.25
N LEU A 382 -4.96 7.62 -4.62
CA LEU A 382 -4.17 6.44 -4.26
C LEU A 382 -2.81 6.39 -4.97
N GLU A 383 -2.73 6.84 -6.23
CA GLU A 383 -1.45 7.06 -6.91
C GLU A 383 -0.61 8.15 -6.21
N ASP A 384 -1.23 9.24 -5.79
CA ASP A 384 -0.56 10.29 -5.04
C ASP A 384 -0.01 9.80 -3.69
N PHE A 385 -0.74 8.93 -2.99
CA PHE A 385 -0.28 8.29 -1.76
C PHE A 385 0.92 7.38 -2.03
N LEU A 386 0.89 6.60 -3.10
CA LEU A 386 2.03 5.76 -3.49
C LEU A 386 3.28 6.60 -3.76
N HIS A 387 3.17 7.64 -4.56
CA HIS A 387 4.29 8.53 -4.82
C HIS A 387 4.80 9.25 -3.57
N TYR A 388 3.91 9.59 -2.62
CA TYR A 388 4.30 10.11 -1.32
C TYR A 388 5.18 9.11 -0.56
N LEU A 389 4.77 7.85 -0.48
CA LEU A 389 5.51 6.79 0.18
C LEU A 389 6.86 6.51 -0.48
N MET A 390 6.97 6.74 -1.79
CA MET A 390 8.20 6.55 -2.55
C MET A 390 9.13 7.78 -2.57
N GLY A 391 8.88 8.78 -1.72
CA GLY A 391 9.79 9.90 -1.51
C GLY A 391 9.31 11.26 -1.99
N ARG A 392 8.15 11.37 -2.65
CA ARG A 392 7.55 12.67 -3.01
C ARG A 392 6.85 13.30 -1.79
N ASN A 393 7.53 13.34 -0.67
CA ASN A 393 7.05 13.89 0.60
C ASN A 393 7.97 15.01 1.09
N ARG A 394 7.55 15.71 2.16
CA ARG A 394 8.23 16.88 2.71
C ARG A 394 9.73 16.65 2.95
N ASP A 395 10.08 15.49 3.48
CA ASP A 395 11.43 15.18 3.94
C ASP A 395 12.21 14.37 2.90
N SER A 396 11.60 14.07 1.76
CA SER A 396 12.14 13.23 0.68
C SER A 396 12.55 11.83 1.18
N VAL A 397 11.77 11.27 2.10
CA VAL A 397 12.00 9.93 2.66
C VAL A 397 11.25 8.91 1.83
N CYS A 398 11.96 7.92 1.31
CA CYS A 398 11.37 6.74 0.69
C CYS A 398 11.10 5.71 1.79
N TYR A 399 9.82 5.41 2.02
CA TYR A 399 9.41 4.38 2.99
C TYR A 399 9.56 2.96 2.46
N TYR A 400 9.97 2.83 1.24
CA TYR A 400 10.33 1.56 0.62
C TYR A 400 11.85 1.45 0.52
N PRO A 401 12.52 0.62 1.34
CA PRO A 401 13.96 0.48 1.31
C PRO A 401 14.38 -0.49 0.20
N GLU A 402 14.77 0.00 -0.98
CA GLU A 402 15.69 -0.72 -1.86
C GLU A 402 17.14 -0.31 -1.56
N GLU A 403 18.10 -1.18 -1.85
CA GLU A 403 19.52 -0.81 -1.90
C GLU A 403 19.69 0.29 -2.94
N GLY A 404 19.74 1.55 -2.49
CA GLY A 404 19.80 2.71 -3.37
C GLY A 404 18.86 3.86 -3.00
N CYS A 405 17.89 3.67 -2.14
CA CYS A 405 17.11 4.76 -1.52
C CYS A 405 18.02 5.54 -0.56
N LEU A 406 18.51 6.69 -1.00
CA LEU A 406 19.65 7.41 -0.39
C LEU A 406 19.37 8.05 0.98
N LEU A 407 18.14 8.02 1.49
CA LEU A 407 17.76 8.75 2.72
C LEU A 407 16.86 7.93 3.67
N TYR A 408 17.14 6.65 3.87
CA TYR A 408 16.63 5.97 5.05
C TYR A 408 17.73 6.03 6.13
N THR A 409 17.77 7.11 6.88
CA THR A 409 18.53 7.17 8.12
C THR A 409 17.55 7.44 9.26
N SER A 410 17.39 6.45 10.13
CA SER A 410 16.66 6.55 11.39
C SER A 410 17.28 7.59 12.37
N ASP A 411 18.29 8.31 11.96
CA ASP A 411 19.04 9.27 12.79
C ASP A 411 18.52 10.72 12.71
N ALA A 412 17.43 10.97 11.97
CA ALA A 412 16.84 12.31 11.90
C ALA A 412 15.81 12.62 13.01
N ALA A 413 15.62 11.72 13.97
CA ALA A 413 14.63 11.87 15.05
C ALA A 413 15.23 12.32 16.39
N ASP A 414 16.55 12.52 16.51
CA ASP A 414 17.24 12.84 17.77
C ASP A 414 18.17 14.07 17.70
N GLU A 415 17.81 15.13 16.93
CA GLU A 415 18.39 16.47 17.13
C GLU A 415 17.33 17.57 17.15
#